data_2caca9c837ecd960359224936fc02bc3
#
_entry.id   2caca9c837ecd960359224936fc02bc3
#
_cell.length_a   1.000
_cell.length_b   1.000
_cell.length_c   1.000
_cell.angle_alpha   90.00
_cell.angle_beta   90.00
_cell.angle_gamma   90.00
#
_symmetry.space_group_name_H-M   'P 1'
#
loop_
_entity.id
_entity.type
_entity.pdbx_description
1 polymer ?
#
loop_
_entity_poly.entity_id
_entity_poly.type
_entity_poly.pdbx_seq_one_letter_code
_entity_poly.pdbx_strand_id
1 'polypeptide(L)'
;MEWWTRRPYSVLLACGAGVDGIEVPAAHGQRAQAQLSPARRGPVAVTPFGSWLYFVRSDDEPLRPELAANGHAQLHASGAWLPIPPTARDGLPYRWQMSPYTVGWALPASAEVQRVLVASLSRRTGGARPSLA
;
A
#
# COMPACT_ATOMS: atom_id res chain seq x y z
N MET A 1 11.42 29.95 11.68
CA MET A 1 10.08 29.60 11.21
C MET A 1 10.03 29.35 9.73
N GLU A 2 10.55 30.25 8.96
CA GLU A 2 10.53 30.09 7.52
C GLU A 2 11.27 28.87 7.02
N TRP A 3 12.34 28.52 7.67
CA TRP A 3 13.08 27.34 7.23
C TRP A 3 12.27 26.06 7.40
N TRP A 4 11.28 26.05 8.25
CA TRP A 4 10.36 24.94 8.41
C TRP A 4 9.60 24.67 7.14
N THR A 5 9.09 25.72 6.52
CA THR A 5 8.29 25.58 5.32
C THR A 5 9.14 25.31 4.10
N ARG A 6 10.43 25.63 4.16
CA ARG A 6 11.33 25.41 3.03
C ARG A 6 11.95 24.04 3.02
N ARG A 7 12.04 23.41 4.18
CA ARG A 7 12.66 22.10 4.27
C ARG A 7 11.59 21.04 4.19
N PRO A 8 11.75 20.08 3.25
CA PRO A 8 10.80 18.98 3.19
C PRO A 8 10.95 18.11 4.43
N TYR A 9 9.84 17.67 4.96
CA TYR A 9 9.84 16.67 6.00
C TYR A 9 10.00 15.30 5.39
N SER A 10 10.76 14.47 6.07
CA SER A 10 10.86 13.07 5.74
C SER A 10 10.44 12.28 6.97
N VAL A 11 9.30 11.66 6.88
CA VAL A 11 8.80 10.79 7.94
C VAL A 11 8.92 9.37 7.43
N LEU A 12 9.69 8.56 8.14
CA LEU A 12 9.93 7.18 7.75
C LEU A 12 9.32 6.26 8.77
N LEU A 13 8.61 5.25 8.27
CA LEU A 13 8.00 4.23 9.10
C LEU A 13 8.88 3.00 9.07
N ALA A 14 9.29 2.53 10.25
CA ALA A 14 10.07 1.30 10.34
C ALA A 14 9.13 0.10 10.27
N CYS A 15 9.34 -0.74 9.28
CA CYS A 15 8.50 -1.92 9.10
C CYS A 15 9.01 -3.08 9.95
N GLY A 16 8.12 -3.99 10.29
CA GLY A 16 8.46 -5.20 11.01
C GLY A 16 8.22 -5.16 12.51
N ALA A 17 7.97 -3.97 13.07
CA ALA A 17 7.77 -3.81 14.51
C ALA A 17 6.32 -3.52 14.83
N GLY A 18 5.40 -4.12 14.11
CA GLY A 18 3.97 -3.94 14.31
C GLY A 18 3.24 -3.60 13.03
N VAL A 19 3.92 -3.03 12.06
CA VAL A 19 3.31 -2.65 10.80
C VAL A 19 4.24 -3.00 9.64
N ASP A 20 3.65 -3.52 8.57
CA ASP A 20 4.33 -3.76 7.30
C ASP A 20 3.57 -3.03 6.21
N GLY A 21 4.17 -2.93 5.03
CA GLY A 21 3.53 -2.27 3.89
C GLY A 21 3.52 -3.18 2.67
N ILE A 22 2.42 -3.15 1.94
CA ILE A 22 2.31 -3.85 0.65
C ILE A 22 2.12 -2.78 -0.41
N GLU A 23 3.06 -2.72 -1.34
CA GLU A 23 3.02 -1.72 -2.41
C GLU A 23 2.56 -2.35 -3.70
N VAL A 24 1.56 -1.73 -4.34
CA VAL A 24 1.00 -2.20 -5.61
C VAL A 24 0.79 -1.01 -6.53
N PRO A 25 0.68 -1.24 -7.85
CA PRO A 25 0.31 -0.14 -8.75
C PRO A 25 -1.02 0.47 -8.36
N ALA A 26 -1.17 1.77 -8.57
CA ALA A 26 -2.35 2.50 -8.12
C ALA A 26 -3.65 1.91 -8.67
N ALA A 27 -3.66 1.53 -9.95
CA ALA A 27 -4.86 0.97 -10.56
C ALA A 27 -5.28 -0.33 -9.88
N HIS A 28 -4.31 -1.18 -9.53
CA HIS A 28 -4.58 -2.41 -8.81
C HIS A 28 -5.10 -2.11 -7.41
N GLY A 29 -4.48 -1.14 -6.73
CA GLY A 29 -4.92 -0.74 -5.40
C GLY A 29 -6.36 -0.24 -5.40
N GLN A 30 -6.72 0.55 -6.40
CA GLN A 30 -8.08 1.06 -6.50
C GLN A 30 -9.11 -0.06 -6.63
N ARG A 31 -8.81 -1.06 -7.46
CA ARG A 31 -9.71 -2.19 -7.63
C ARG A 31 -9.87 -2.99 -6.34
N ALA A 32 -8.75 -3.21 -5.66
CA ALA A 32 -8.78 -3.96 -4.40
C ALA A 32 -9.55 -3.21 -3.32
N GLN A 33 -9.35 -1.91 -3.25
CA GLN A 33 -10.00 -1.10 -2.22
C GLN A 33 -11.52 -1.17 -2.36
N ALA A 34 -12.02 -1.21 -3.57
CA ALA A 34 -13.46 -1.31 -3.81
C ALA A 34 -14.04 -2.63 -3.30
N GLN A 35 -13.21 -3.65 -3.13
CA GLN A 35 -13.66 -4.96 -2.67
C GLN A 35 -13.50 -5.17 -1.18
N LEU A 36 -12.78 -4.28 -0.50
CA LEU A 36 -12.63 -4.36 0.94
C LEU A 36 -13.82 -3.70 1.62
N SER A 37 -14.45 -4.43 2.53
CA SER A 37 -15.53 -3.83 3.31
C SER A 37 -14.95 -2.75 4.22
N PRO A 38 -15.72 -1.71 4.55
CA PRO A 38 -15.21 -0.64 5.40
C PRO A 38 -14.60 -1.13 6.70
N ALA A 39 -15.14 -2.19 7.30
CA ALA A 39 -14.64 -2.70 8.56
C ALA A 39 -13.27 -3.35 8.43
N ARG A 40 -12.84 -3.67 7.21
CA ARG A 40 -11.57 -4.36 6.98
C ARG A 40 -10.53 -3.46 6.33
N ARG A 41 -10.84 -2.20 6.14
CA ARG A 41 -9.90 -1.27 5.54
C ARG A 41 -8.93 -0.77 6.59
N GLY A 42 -7.67 -0.65 6.16
CA GLY A 42 -6.63 -0.05 6.97
C GLY A 42 -6.10 1.20 6.28
N PRO A 43 -5.04 1.79 6.82
CA PRO A 43 -4.43 2.95 6.21
C PRO A 43 -3.85 2.62 4.84
N VAL A 44 -3.98 3.53 3.90
CA VAL A 44 -3.43 3.39 2.56
C VAL A 44 -2.83 4.71 2.15
N ALA A 45 -1.57 4.69 1.74
CA ALA A 45 -0.90 5.89 1.25
C ALA A 45 -0.72 5.82 -0.25
N VAL A 46 -0.77 6.98 -0.90
CA VAL A 46 -0.50 7.13 -2.32
C VAL A 46 0.90 7.69 -2.45
N THR A 47 1.76 6.99 -3.19
CA THR A 47 3.11 7.48 -3.43
C THR A 47 3.11 8.38 -4.66
N PRO A 48 4.11 9.27 -4.78
CA PRO A 48 4.20 10.11 -5.98
C PRO A 48 4.69 9.36 -7.21
N PHE A 49 4.90 8.05 -7.11
CA PHE A 49 5.47 7.25 -8.19
C PHE A 49 4.46 6.30 -8.82
N GLY A 50 3.18 6.53 -8.57
CA GLY A 50 2.13 5.75 -9.22
C GLY A 50 1.76 4.46 -8.50
N SER A 51 2.08 4.35 -7.23
CA SER A 51 1.75 3.16 -6.46
C SER A 51 0.97 3.52 -5.21
N TRP A 52 0.33 2.49 -4.63
CA TRP A 52 -0.37 2.59 -3.36
C TRP A 52 0.30 1.69 -2.35
N LEU A 53 0.37 2.16 -1.10
CA LEU A 53 0.94 1.40 0.02
C LEU A 53 -0.18 1.02 0.98
N TYR A 54 -0.42 -0.28 1.11
CA TYR A 54 -1.37 -0.82 2.09
C TYR A 54 -0.62 -1.16 3.36
N PHE A 55 -1.03 -0.57 4.47
CA PHE A 55 -0.39 -0.85 5.76
C PHE A 55 -1.15 -1.96 6.46
N VAL A 56 -0.41 -2.96 6.93
CA VAL A 56 -0.98 -4.16 7.53
C VAL A 56 -0.21 -4.52 8.79
N ARG A 57 -0.76 -5.40 9.60
CA ARG A 57 -0.05 -5.88 10.78
C ARG A 57 1.17 -6.69 10.38
N SER A 58 2.24 -6.55 11.16
CA SER A 58 3.42 -7.41 11.01
C SER A 58 3.06 -8.78 11.57
N ASP A 59 2.86 -9.76 10.69
CA ASP A 59 2.46 -11.10 11.09
C ASP A 59 3.26 -12.18 10.39
N ASP A 60 4.43 -11.81 9.87
CA ASP A 60 5.34 -12.74 9.18
C ASP A 60 4.72 -13.44 7.98
N GLU A 61 3.62 -12.91 7.47
CA GLU A 61 2.99 -13.46 6.28
C GLU A 61 3.80 -13.06 5.06
N PRO A 62 4.32 -14.03 4.29
CA PRO A 62 5.10 -13.68 3.10
C PRO A 62 4.20 -13.17 1.98
N LEU A 63 4.81 -12.46 1.04
CA LEU A 63 4.08 -12.00 -0.13
C LEU A 63 3.70 -13.19 -0.99
N ARG A 64 2.44 -13.27 -1.38
CA ARG A 64 1.97 -14.38 -2.19
C ARG A 64 2.63 -14.37 -3.56
N PRO A 65 2.95 -15.55 -4.10
CA PRO A 65 3.63 -15.62 -5.40
C PRO A 65 2.89 -14.91 -6.51
N GLU A 66 1.57 -14.95 -6.50
CA GLU A 66 0.77 -14.27 -7.52
C GLU A 66 1.02 -12.77 -7.52
N LEU A 67 1.25 -12.20 -6.34
CA LEU A 67 1.50 -10.77 -6.22
C LEU A 67 2.95 -10.43 -6.52
N ALA A 68 3.86 -11.34 -6.21
CA ALA A 68 5.29 -11.11 -6.43
C ALA A 68 5.69 -11.26 -7.89
N ALA A 69 4.87 -11.93 -8.68
CA ALA A 69 5.21 -12.22 -10.07
C ALA A 69 5.49 -10.93 -10.86
N ASN A 70 6.59 -10.96 -11.60
CA ASN A 70 7.01 -9.84 -12.46
C ASN A 70 7.21 -8.53 -11.70
N GLY A 71 7.49 -8.62 -10.39
CA GLY A 71 7.69 -7.42 -9.60
C GLY A 71 6.43 -6.58 -9.44
N HIS A 72 5.26 -7.17 -9.61
CA HIS A 72 3.99 -6.45 -9.59
C HIS A 72 3.72 -5.80 -8.23
N ALA A 73 3.95 -6.54 -7.16
CA ALA A 73 3.75 -6.03 -5.82
C ALA A 73 5.02 -6.24 -5.01
N GLN A 74 5.15 -5.49 -3.92
CA GLN A 74 6.32 -5.58 -3.07
C GLN A 74 5.89 -5.53 -1.62
N LEU A 75 6.44 -6.42 -0.81
CA LEU A 75 6.21 -6.41 0.63
C LEU A 75 7.37 -5.72 1.31
N HIS A 76 7.07 -4.69 2.07
CA HIS A 76 8.04 -3.98 2.90
C HIS A 76 7.83 -4.45 4.34
N ALA A 77 8.79 -5.22 4.83
CA ALA A 77 8.70 -5.83 6.14
C ALA A 77 9.95 -5.50 6.94
N SER A 78 10.31 -6.35 7.87
CA SER A 78 11.42 -6.12 8.79
C SER A 78 12.66 -5.64 8.06
N GLY A 79 13.22 -4.54 8.52
CA GLY A 79 14.41 -3.95 7.90
C GLY A 79 14.11 -2.87 6.88
N ALA A 80 12.86 -2.73 6.46
CA ALA A 80 12.48 -1.70 5.49
C ALA A 80 12.04 -0.43 6.21
N TRP A 81 12.24 0.69 5.52
CA TRP A 81 11.77 2.00 5.99
C TRP A 81 10.90 2.58 4.88
N LEU A 82 9.68 2.94 5.21
CA LEU A 82 8.75 3.48 4.23
C LEU A 82 8.50 4.95 4.49
N PRO A 83 8.63 5.81 3.46
CA PRO A 83 8.17 7.18 3.59
C PRO A 83 6.65 7.20 3.72
N ILE A 84 6.16 8.05 4.61
CA ILE A 84 4.72 8.23 4.78
C ILE A 84 4.41 9.72 4.77
N PRO A 85 3.15 10.11 4.53
CA PRO A 85 2.78 11.51 4.59
C PRO A 85 3.15 12.11 5.95
N PRO A 86 3.64 13.33 6.00
CA PRO A 86 3.68 14.33 4.93
C PRO A 86 4.98 14.36 4.12
N THR A 87 5.70 13.25 4.05
CA THR A 87 6.95 13.18 3.29
C THR A 87 6.73 13.57 1.82
N ALA A 88 7.69 14.30 1.26
CA ALA A 88 7.72 14.62 -0.16
C ALA A 88 9.07 14.21 -0.73
N ARG A 89 9.05 13.69 -1.96
CA ARG A 89 10.26 13.31 -2.69
C ARG A 89 10.30 14.12 -3.96
N ASP A 90 11.38 14.90 -4.13
CA ASP A 90 11.54 15.77 -5.30
C ASP A 90 10.35 16.71 -5.48
N GLY A 91 9.82 17.22 -4.36
CA GLY A 91 8.70 18.12 -4.39
C GLY A 91 7.34 17.44 -4.56
N LEU A 92 7.32 16.12 -4.69
CA LEU A 92 6.09 15.36 -4.89
C LEU A 92 5.69 14.69 -3.57
N PRO A 93 4.49 14.95 -3.07
CA PRO A 93 4.11 14.48 -1.75
C PRO A 93 3.56 13.06 -1.75
N TYR A 94 3.79 12.37 -0.63
CA TYR A 94 3.03 11.17 -0.28
C TYR A 94 1.72 11.65 0.34
N ARG A 95 0.64 10.98 0.05
CA ARG A 95 -0.69 11.37 0.56
C ARG A 95 -1.40 10.16 1.12
N TRP A 96 -2.37 10.42 2.02
CA TRP A 96 -3.22 9.34 2.50
C TRP A 96 -4.39 9.16 1.54
N GLN A 97 -4.59 7.96 1.06
CA GLN A 97 -5.83 7.58 0.40
C GLN A 97 -6.86 7.23 1.47
N MET A 98 -6.39 6.53 2.51
CA MET A 98 -7.20 6.24 3.68
C MET A 98 -6.32 6.55 4.88
N SER A 99 -6.64 7.60 5.61
CA SER A 99 -5.85 8.06 6.73
C SER A 99 -5.95 7.08 7.91
N PRO A 100 -4.85 6.89 8.66
CA PRO A 100 -4.94 6.11 9.90
C PRO A 100 -6.02 6.63 10.85
N TYR A 101 -6.25 7.92 10.87
CA TYR A 101 -7.27 8.48 11.74
C TYR A 101 -8.67 8.06 11.32
N THR A 102 -8.90 7.94 10.02
CA THR A 102 -10.21 7.52 9.51
C THR A 102 -10.57 6.12 9.91
N VAL A 103 -9.57 5.23 9.98
CA VAL A 103 -9.80 3.82 10.32
C VAL A 103 -9.48 3.53 11.79
N GLY A 104 -9.31 4.56 12.61
CA GLY A 104 -9.06 4.38 14.04
C GLY A 104 -7.76 3.68 14.34
N TRP A 105 -6.76 3.86 13.49
CA TRP A 105 -5.43 3.22 13.64
C TRP A 105 -5.47 1.71 13.57
N ALA A 106 -6.57 1.13 13.05
CA ALA A 106 -6.69 -0.30 12.87
C ALA A 106 -5.83 -0.76 11.70
N LEU A 107 -5.12 -1.87 11.90
CA LEU A 107 -4.32 -2.48 10.86
C LEU A 107 -4.91 -3.84 10.53
N PRO A 108 -5.28 -4.08 9.28
CA PRO A 108 -5.79 -5.40 8.89
C PRO A 108 -4.66 -6.41 8.84
N ALA A 109 -5.02 -7.69 8.85
CA ALA A 109 -4.06 -8.76 8.68
C ALA A 109 -3.53 -8.74 7.24
N SER A 110 -2.24 -9.01 7.10
CA SER A 110 -1.61 -9.06 5.79
C SER A 110 -2.29 -10.08 4.88
N ALA A 111 -2.59 -11.26 5.41
CA ALA A 111 -3.23 -12.31 4.63
C ALA A 111 -4.57 -11.86 4.04
N GLU A 112 -5.33 -11.11 4.80
CA GLU A 112 -6.63 -10.62 4.34
C GLU A 112 -6.49 -9.63 3.18
N VAL A 113 -5.56 -8.69 3.32
CA VAL A 113 -5.33 -7.71 2.26
C VAL A 113 -4.77 -8.39 1.02
N GLN A 114 -3.83 -9.33 1.20
CA GLN A 114 -3.26 -10.04 0.07
C GLN A 114 -4.32 -10.86 -0.67
N ARG A 115 -5.24 -11.47 0.05
CA ARG A 115 -6.32 -12.23 -0.57
C ARG A 115 -7.13 -11.36 -1.52
N VAL A 116 -7.46 -10.15 -1.09
CA VAL A 116 -8.22 -9.23 -1.93
C VAL A 116 -7.39 -8.74 -3.11
N LEU A 117 -6.10 -8.49 -2.88
CA LEU A 117 -5.22 -8.06 -3.95
C LEU A 117 -5.06 -9.14 -4.99
N VAL A 118 -4.96 -10.41 -4.59
CA VAL A 118 -4.89 -11.52 -5.53
C VAL A 118 -6.18 -11.63 -6.33
N ALA A 119 -7.32 -11.51 -5.67
CA ALA A 119 -8.59 -11.58 -6.35
C ALA A 119 -8.74 -10.46 -7.39
N SER A 120 -8.25 -9.27 -7.06
CA SER A 120 -8.31 -8.14 -7.97
C SER A 120 -7.37 -8.32 -9.16
N LEU A 121 -6.25 -8.97 -8.95
CA LEU A 121 -5.30 -9.28 -10.00
C LEU A 121 -5.89 -10.29 -10.98
N SER A 122 -6.47 -11.36 -10.47
CA SER A 122 -7.11 -12.38 -11.31
C SER A 122 -8.21 -11.80 -12.16
N ARG A 123 -9.01 -10.94 -11.58
CA ARG A 123 -10.09 -10.28 -12.27
C ARG A 123 -9.59 -9.45 -13.43
N ARG A 124 -8.51 -8.70 -13.19
CA ARG A 124 -7.91 -7.90 -14.24
C ARG A 124 -7.37 -8.77 -15.35
N THR A 125 -6.70 -9.84 -15.01
CA THR A 125 -6.16 -10.77 -15.99
C THR A 125 -7.29 -11.38 -16.82
N GLY A 126 -8.36 -11.78 -16.14
CA GLY A 126 -9.52 -12.32 -16.83
C GLY A 126 -10.13 -11.32 -17.79
N GLY A 127 -10.21 -10.06 -17.36
CA GLY A 127 -10.76 -9.02 -18.22
C GLY A 127 -9.91 -8.74 -19.44
N ALA A 128 -8.62 -8.97 -19.36
CA ALA A 128 -7.72 -8.72 -20.47
C ALA A 128 -7.69 -9.87 -21.48
N ARG A 129 -8.02 -11.08 -21.03
CA ARG A 129 -7.90 -12.24 -21.89
C ARG A 129 -8.74 -12.27 -23.13
N PRO A 130 -10.00 -11.87 -23.07
CA PRO A 130 -10.85 -11.97 -24.24
C PRO A 130 -10.29 -11.28 -25.45
N SER A 131 -9.50 -10.26 -25.25
CA SER A 131 -8.94 -9.53 -26.36
C SER A 131 -7.93 -10.36 -27.13
N LEU A 132 -7.47 -11.44 -26.57
CA LEU A 132 -6.49 -12.30 -27.22
C LEU A 132 -7.14 -13.36 -28.07
N ALA A 133 -8.39 -13.58 -27.87
CA ALA A 133 -9.11 -14.54 -28.66
C ALA A 133 -9.59 -13.94 -29.98
#